data_228dab80297e7a562f8d026a9abb27ec
#
_entry.id   228dab80297e7a562f8d026a9abb27ec
#
_cell.length_a   1.000
_cell.length_b   1.000
_cell.length_c   1.000
_cell.angle_alpha   90.00
_cell.angle_beta   90.00
_cell.angle_gamma   90.00
#
_symmetry.space_group_name_H-M   'P 1'
#
loop_
_entity.id
_entity.type
_entity.pdbx_description
1 polymer ?
#
loop_
_entity_poly.entity_id
_entity_poly.type
_entity_poly.pdbx_seq_one_letter_code
_entity_poly.pdbx_strand_id
1 'polypeptide(L)'
;IRTADLGADKQAEYLNIPDETNPIMGNRGIRLCLDRKRMFKAQLRAIFRASAYGNLALMYPMISSEEEMDEIEEIIREVKIGLDEKGIPYKHIKTGIMIETPAAVMISRELARRVDFLSLGTNDLSQYTLAMDRQNPLLRKKYNDHHPAVLRMIQMVIEAGHAENRRVCICGELAADTALTEEFLRMGVDCLSVVPACIRSEEHTSELQSH
;
A
#
# COMPACT_ATOMS: atom_id res chain seq x y z
N ILE A 1 -8.66 4.84 -3.54
CA ILE A 1 -8.50 5.60 -2.27
C ILE A 1 -7.72 4.74 -1.31
N ARG A 2 -6.66 5.27 -0.69
CA ARG A 2 -5.95 4.63 0.42
C ARG A 2 -6.56 5.08 1.75
N THR A 3 -6.74 4.15 2.71
CA THR A 3 -7.08 4.54 4.07
C THR A 3 -5.95 5.33 4.72
N ALA A 4 -6.23 5.96 5.85
CA ALA A 4 -5.27 6.84 6.51
C ALA A 4 -3.94 6.12 6.77
N ASP A 5 -2.84 6.72 6.31
CA ASP A 5 -1.48 6.32 6.63
C ASP A 5 -0.85 7.44 7.49
N LEU A 6 -1.32 7.51 8.72
CA LEU A 6 -0.93 8.48 9.74
C LEU A 6 -0.25 7.73 10.89
N GLY A 7 0.60 8.42 11.60
CA GLY A 7 1.32 7.94 12.77
C GLY A 7 2.00 9.11 13.46
N ALA A 8 2.80 8.86 14.49
CA ALA A 8 3.53 9.91 15.20
C ALA A 8 4.57 10.64 14.31
N ASP A 9 4.98 10.02 13.19
CA ASP A 9 5.84 10.61 12.16
C ASP A 9 5.10 11.58 11.21
N LYS A 10 3.77 11.48 11.13
CA LYS A 10 2.89 12.28 10.27
C LYS A 10 1.73 12.80 11.11
N GLN A 11 2.01 13.64 12.06
CA GLN A 11 1.02 14.11 13.03
C GLN A 11 -0.11 14.91 12.37
N ALA A 12 -1.33 14.55 12.74
CA ALA A 12 -2.51 15.37 12.56
C ALA A 12 -2.94 15.83 13.95
N GLU A 13 -2.75 17.10 14.27
CA GLU A 13 -2.97 17.67 15.61
C GLU A 13 -4.31 17.28 16.23
N TYR A 14 -5.37 17.22 15.41
CA TYR A 14 -6.72 16.86 15.87
C TYR A 14 -6.89 15.38 16.26
N LEU A 15 -5.91 14.52 15.94
CA LEU A 15 -5.97 13.09 16.29
C LEU A 15 -5.33 12.80 17.65
N ASN A 16 -4.58 13.73 18.23
CA ASN A 16 -3.85 13.52 19.48
C ASN A 16 -3.12 12.17 19.51
N ILE A 17 -2.29 11.92 18.49
CA ILE A 17 -1.45 10.71 18.42
C ILE A 17 -0.31 10.91 19.42
N PRO A 18 -0.11 9.99 20.37
CA PRO A 18 1.00 10.10 21.33
C PRO A 18 2.35 10.08 20.61
N ASP A 19 3.33 10.79 21.18
CA ASP A 19 4.70 10.69 20.72
C ASP A 19 5.26 9.30 20.97
N GLU A 20 5.98 8.77 20.00
CA GLU A 20 6.63 7.46 20.06
C GLU A 20 8.13 7.59 19.86
N THR A 21 8.90 6.74 20.52
CA THR A 21 10.36 6.71 20.38
C THR A 21 10.80 6.33 18.98
N ASN A 22 10.06 5.43 18.33
CA ASN A 22 10.29 4.95 16.96
C ASN A 22 9.00 5.03 16.14
N PRO A 23 8.55 6.26 15.75
CA PRO A 23 7.24 6.44 15.11
C PRO A 23 7.08 5.65 13.82
N ILE A 24 8.15 5.46 13.05
CA ILE A 24 8.14 4.72 11.79
C ILE A 24 7.79 3.24 12.01
N MET A 25 8.22 2.66 13.13
CA MET A 25 7.92 1.27 13.54
C MET A 25 6.76 1.18 14.53
N GLY A 26 6.12 2.29 14.83
CA GLY A 26 5.08 2.42 15.84
C GLY A 26 3.67 2.16 15.34
N ASN A 27 2.72 2.80 16.03
CA ASN A 27 1.29 2.72 15.74
C ASN A 27 0.92 3.65 14.59
N ARG A 28 1.07 3.15 13.36
CA ARG A 28 0.79 3.91 12.12
C ARG A 28 -0.02 3.08 11.12
N GLY A 29 -0.58 3.77 10.11
CA GLY A 29 -1.29 3.14 9.01
C GLY A 29 -2.47 2.32 9.50
N ILE A 30 -2.55 1.05 9.09
CA ILE A 30 -3.67 0.20 9.47
C ILE A 30 -3.74 -0.05 10.98
N ARG A 31 -2.60 -0.15 11.67
CA ARG A 31 -2.58 -0.36 13.13
C ARG A 31 -3.33 0.75 13.85
N LEU A 32 -3.03 2.01 13.51
CA LEU A 32 -3.74 3.17 14.05
C LEU A 32 -5.23 3.15 13.70
N CYS A 33 -5.58 2.73 12.48
CA CYS A 33 -6.98 2.60 12.04
C CYS A 33 -7.74 1.57 12.89
N LEU A 34 -7.13 0.42 13.17
CA LEU A 34 -7.72 -0.65 13.98
C LEU A 34 -7.86 -0.23 15.45
N ASP A 35 -6.89 0.48 16.01
CA ASP A 35 -6.98 1.07 17.35
C ASP A 35 -8.03 2.17 17.43
N ARG A 36 -8.16 2.98 16.40
CA ARG A 36 -9.09 4.11 16.32
C ARG A 36 -10.33 3.74 15.49
N LYS A 37 -10.99 2.62 15.82
CA LYS A 37 -12.12 2.04 15.06
C LYS A 37 -13.22 3.07 14.72
N ARG A 38 -13.47 4.06 15.58
CA ARG A 38 -14.46 5.12 15.30
C ARG A 38 -14.06 5.99 14.11
N MET A 39 -12.80 6.38 14.04
CA MET A 39 -12.21 7.14 12.92
C MET A 39 -12.24 6.30 11.64
N PHE A 40 -11.78 5.06 11.73
CA PHE A 40 -11.72 4.15 10.60
C PHE A 40 -13.09 3.87 10.01
N LYS A 41 -14.11 3.58 10.87
CA LYS A 41 -15.50 3.42 10.43
C LYS A 41 -16.08 4.68 9.78
N ALA A 42 -15.68 5.87 10.23
CA ALA A 42 -16.11 7.12 9.60
C ALA A 42 -15.53 7.26 8.19
N GLN A 43 -14.25 6.96 8.03
CA GLN A 43 -13.58 6.97 6.70
C GLN A 43 -14.20 5.93 5.76
N LEU A 44 -14.38 4.69 6.21
CA LEU A 44 -14.99 3.62 5.41
C LEU A 44 -16.42 3.97 4.99
N ARG A 45 -17.24 4.51 5.89
CA ARG A 45 -18.59 4.99 5.52
C ARG A 45 -18.55 6.04 4.42
N ALA A 46 -17.64 6.99 4.49
CA ALA A 46 -17.51 8.01 3.47
C ALA A 46 -17.11 7.40 2.12
N ILE A 47 -16.16 6.46 2.12
CA ILE A 47 -15.69 5.77 0.91
C ILE A 47 -16.82 4.93 0.29
N PHE A 48 -17.53 4.12 1.08
CA PHE A 48 -18.65 3.33 0.57
C PHE A 48 -19.77 4.20 0.01
N ARG A 49 -20.13 5.29 0.69
CA ARG A 49 -21.11 6.26 0.16
C ARG A 49 -20.65 6.87 -1.16
N ALA A 50 -19.39 7.25 -1.27
CA ALA A 50 -18.84 7.80 -2.50
C ALA A 50 -18.87 6.80 -3.67
N SER A 51 -18.82 5.49 -3.40
CA SER A 51 -18.87 4.45 -4.42
C SER A 51 -20.18 4.43 -5.22
N ALA A 52 -21.28 4.96 -4.67
CA ALA A 52 -22.54 5.11 -5.39
C ALA A 52 -22.40 6.02 -6.63
N TYR A 53 -21.47 6.97 -6.59
CA TYR A 53 -21.32 8.04 -7.57
C TYR A 53 -20.17 7.84 -8.55
N GLY A 54 -19.28 6.84 -8.34
CA GLY A 54 -18.15 6.64 -9.23
C GLY A 54 -17.47 5.28 -9.03
N ASN A 55 -16.50 4.99 -9.89
CA ASN A 55 -15.63 3.82 -9.77
C ASN A 55 -14.55 4.08 -8.71
N LEU A 56 -14.55 3.30 -7.66
CA LEU A 56 -13.58 3.37 -6.58
C LEU A 56 -12.92 2.02 -6.34
N ALA A 57 -11.67 2.07 -5.91
CA ALA A 57 -10.98 0.97 -5.26
C ALA A 57 -10.45 1.47 -3.91
N LEU A 58 -10.40 0.58 -2.93
CA LEU A 58 -9.96 0.84 -1.57
C LEU A 58 -8.67 0.09 -1.30
N MET A 59 -7.69 0.74 -0.69
CA MET A 59 -6.39 0.15 -0.38
C MET A 59 -6.00 0.39 1.07
N TYR A 60 -5.51 -0.64 1.75
CA TYR A 60 -5.05 -0.59 3.14
C TYR A 60 -3.51 -0.54 3.19
N PRO A 61 -2.92 0.48 3.85
CA PRO A 61 -1.47 0.59 4.02
C PRO A 61 -0.98 -0.25 5.21
N MET A 62 0.31 -0.55 5.24
CA MET A 62 1.02 -1.11 6.41
C MET A 62 0.52 -2.47 6.88
N ILE A 63 -0.08 -3.27 6.01
CA ILE A 63 -0.48 -4.64 6.35
C ILE A 63 0.76 -5.47 6.69
N SER A 64 0.64 -6.29 7.72
CA SER A 64 1.72 -7.18 8.19
C SER A 64 1.25 -8.60 8.53
N SER A 65 -0.07 -8.83 8.64
CA SER A 65 -0.63 -10.15 8.97
C SER A 65 -2.01 -10.40 8.38
N GLU A 66 -2.48 -11.65 8.43
CA GLU A 66 -3.83 -12.02 8.03
C GLU A 66 -4.86 -11.62 9.09
N GLU A 67 -4.49 -11.57 10.36
CA GLU A 67 -5.37 -11.15 11.46
C GLU A 67 -5.81 -9.69 11.27
N GLU A 68 -4.91 -8.82 10.79
CA GLU A 68 -5.27 -7.44 10.45
C GLU A 68 -6.36 -7.41 9.36
N MET A 69 -6.30 -8.32 8.39
CA MET A 69 -7.34 -8.44 7.37
C MET A 69 -8.67 -8.93 7.93
N ASP A 70 -8.64 -9.86 8.90
CA ASP A 70 -9.86 -10.32 9.58
C ASP A 70 -10.56 -9.18 10.32
N GLU A 71 -9.79 -8.36 11.06
CA GLU A 71 -10.34 -7.20 11.76
C GLU A 71 -10.89 -6.15 10.80
N ILE A 72 -10.22 -5.88 9.68
CA ILE A 72 -10.69 -4.96 8.64
C ILE A 72 -12.03 -5.44 8.07
N GLU A 73 -12.14 -6.72 7.73
CA GLU A 73 -13.34 -7.31 7.15
C GLU A 73 -14.54 -7.24 8.11
N GLU A 74 -14.30 -7.45 9.42
CA GLU A 74 -15.32 -7.30 10.45
C GLU A 74 -15.83 -5.86 10.52
N ILE A 75 -14.90 -4.88 10.56
CA ILE A 75 -15.25 -3.46 10.60
C ILE A 75 -16.02 -3.04 9.34
N ILE A 76 -15.64 -3.54 8.16
CA ILE A 76 -16.35 -3.29 6.91
C ILE A 76 -17.79 -3.83 6.98
N ARG A 77 -17.94 -5.05 7.51
CA ARG A 77 -19.27 -5.67 7.68
C ARG A 77 -20.18 -4.80 8.55
N GLU A 78 -19.68 -4.34 9.68
CA GLU A 78 -20.43 -3.43 10.56
C GLU A 78 -20.80 -2.10 9.87
N VAL A 79 -19.87 -1.54 9.09
CA VAL A 79 -20.10 -0.30 8.34
C VAL A 79 -21.21 -0.50 7.31
N LYS A 80 -21.18 -1.62 6.57
CA LYS A 80 -22.19 -1.94 5.55
C LYS A 80 -23.57 -2.14 6.18
N ILE A 81 -23.66 -2.90 7.29
CA ILE A 81 -24.91 -3.06 8.03
C ILE A 81 -25.50 -1.68 8.42
N GLY A 82 -24.68 -0.79 8.97
CA GLY A 82 -25.17 0.55 9.36
C GLY A 82 -25.51 1.47 8.17
N LEU A 83 -25.03 1.21 6.97
CA LEU A 83 -25.45 1.87 5.73
C LEU A 83 -26.82 1.31 5.26
N ASP A 84 -26.95 -0.02 5.27
CA ASP A 84 -28.17 -0.72 4.86
C ASP A 84 -29.36 -0.34 5.77
N GLU A 85 -29.17 -0.31 7.08
CA GLU A 85 -30.20 0.12 8.07
C GLU A 85 -30.70 1.55 7.82
N LYS A 86 -29.85 2.40 7.23
CA LYS A 86 -30.20 3.81 6.92
C LYS A 86 -30.64 4.02 5.47
N GLY A 87 -30.74 2.96 4.67
CA GLY A 87 -31.08 3.04 3.27
C GLY A 87 -30.08 3.85 2.44
N ILE A 88 -28.79 3.91 2.85
CA ILE A 88 -27.75 4.68 2.15
C ILE A 88 -27.13 3.79 1.07
N PRO A 89 -27.25 4.18 -0.21
CA PRO A 89 -26.74 3.36 -1.31
C PRO A 89 -25.21 3.35 -1.35
N TYR A 90 -24.66 2.19 -1.69
CA TYR A 90 -23.24 1.99 -2.01
C TYR A 90 -23.07 0.86 -3.02
N LYS A 91 -21.92 0.81 -3.68
CA LYS A 91 -21.57 -0.26 -4.63
C LYS A 91 -20.50 -1.16 -4.02
N HIS A 92 -20.36 -2.35 -4.59
CA HIS A 92 -19.16 -3.15 -4.39
C HIS A 92 -17.96 -2.39 -4.93
N ILE A 93 -16.89 -2.32 -4.14
CA ILE A 93 -15.61 -1.71 -4.51
C ILE A 93 -14.52 -2.74 -4.40
N LYS A 94 -13.57 -2.71 -5.34
CA LYS A 94 -12.37 -3.54 -5.26
C LYS A 94 -11.53 -3.13 -4.07
N THR A 95 -10.99 -4.12 -3.39
CA THR A 95 -10.09 -3.92 -2.25
C THR A 95 -8.69 -4.38 -2.58
N GLY A 96 -7.69 -3.67 -2.10
CA GLY A 96 -6.29 -4.03 -2.23
C GLY A 96 -5.51 -3.69 -0.98
N ILE A 97 -4.29 -4.13 -0.94
CA ILE A 97 -3.36 -3.83 0.17
C ILE A 97 -2.05 -3.29 -0.36
N MET A 98 -1.38 -2.51 0.47
CA MET A 98 -0.02 -2.11 0.22
C MET A 98 0.93 -3.10 0.88
N ILE A 99 1.74 -3.77 0.07
CA ILE A 99 2.82 -4.63 0.52
C ILE A 99 4.05 -3.74 0.70
N GLU A 100 4.32 -3.38 1.93
CA GLU A 100 5.39 -2.44 2.27
C GLU A 100 6.12 -2.81 3.57
N THR A 101 5.77 -3.97 4.15
CA THR A 101 6.51 -4.58 5.25
C THR A 101 7.14 -5.91 4.81
N PRO A 102 8.35 -6.27 5.27
CA PRO A 102 8.92 -7.57 4.99
C PRO A 102 8.03 -8.75 5.41
N ALA A 103 7.26 -8.59 6.48
CA ALA A 103 6.29 -9.60 6.92
C ALA A 103 5.21 -9.85 5.84
N ALA A 104 4.61 -8.79 5.29
CA ALA A 104 3.63 -8.92 4.22
C ALA A 104 4.21 -9.55 2.95
N VAL A 105 5.48 -9.29 2.62
CA VAL A 105 6.15 -9.95 1.49
C VAL A 105 6.18 -11.46 1.69
N MET A 106 6.53 -11.93 2.89
CA MET A 106 6.67 -13.36 3.18
C MET A 106 5.34 -14.13 3.12
N ILE A 107 4.23 -13.46 3.39
CA ILE A 107 2.86 -14.02 3.33
C ILE A 107 2.04 -13.41 2.17
N SER A 108 2.72 -12.88 1.15
CA SER A 108 2.06 -12.15 0.06
C SER A 108 1.07 -13.00 -0.74
N ARG A 109 1.29 -14.32 -0.81
CA ARG A 109 0.37 -15.23 -1.50
C ARG A 109 -0.92 -15.42 -0.71
N GLU A 110 -0.86 -15.59 0.59
CA GLU A 110 -1.99 -15.68 1.51
C GLU A 110 -2.81 -14.39 1.44
N LEU A 111 -2.15 -13.27 1.52
CA LEU A 111 -2.78 -11.95 1.42
C LEU A 111 -3.41 -11.71 0.04
N ALA A 112 -2.79 -12.18 -1.05
CA ALA A 112 -3.31 -12.03 -2.40
C ALA A 112 -4.66 -12.74 -2.61
N ARG A 113 -4.91 -13.84 -1.89
CA ARG A 113 -6.20 -14.55 -1.93
C ARG A 113 -7.36 -13.72 -1.37
N ARG A 114 -7.07 -12.78 -0.51
CA ARG A 114 -8.05 -11.99 0.25
C ARG A 114 -8.41 -10.66 -0.41
N VAL A 115 -7.68 -10.24 -1.45
CA VAL A 115 -7.84 -8.93 -2.07
C VAL A 115 -7.94 -9.00 -3.58
N ASP A 116 -8.32 -7.91 -4.23
CA ASP A 116 -8.46 -7.84 -5.69
C ASP A 116 -7.16 -7.39 -6.38
N PHE A 117 -6.27 -6.71 -5.67
CA PHE A 117 -4.98 -6.22 -6.20
C PHE A 117 -3.96 -5.98 -5.08
N LEU A 118 -2.70 -5.99 -5.45
CA LEU A 118 -1.57 -5.64 -4.59
C LEU A 118 -0.88 -4.37 -5.09
N SER A 119 -0.37 -3.56 -4.17
CA SER A 119 0.47 -2.41 -4.46
C SER A 119 1.73 -2.46 -3.62
N LEU A 120 2.89 -2.43 -4.26
CA LEU A 120 4.18 -2.41 -3.57
C LEU A 120 4.53 -0.99 -3.15
N GLY A 121 4.62 -0.75 -1.84
CA GLY A 121 5.06 0.51 -1.24
C GLY A 121 6.58 0.50 -1.06
N THR A 122 7.33 0.79 -2.13
CA THR A 122 8.79 0.57 -2.17
C THR A 122 9.56 1.42 -1.18
N ASN A 123 9.07 2.61 -0.83
CA ASN A 123 9.75 3.49 0.12
C ASN A 123 9.81 2.89 1.52
N ASP A 124 8.67 2.44 2.04
CA ASP A 124 8.60 1.82 3.37
C ASP A 124 9.20 0.40 3.33
N LEU A 125 8.97 -0.37 2.25
CA LEU A 125 9.59 -1.69 2.08
C LEU A 125 11.12 -1.61 2.13
N SER A 126 11.74 -0.68 1.40
CA SER A 126 13.19 -0.48 1.43
C SER A 126 13.68 -0.10 2.82
N GLN A 127 12.99 0.83 3.47
CA GLN A 127 13.32 1.30 4.81
C GLN A 127 13.31 0.16 5.85
N TYR A 128 12.26 -0.66 5.87
CA TYR A 128 12.15 -1.79 6.80
C TYR A 128 13.09 -2.94 6.47
N THR A 129 13.30 -3.22 5.18
CA THR A 129 14.23 -4.27 4.74
C THR A 129 15.68 -3.95 5.09
N LEU A 130 16.08 -2.69 4.90
CA LEU A 130 17.44 -2.24 5.18
C LEU A 130 17.65 -1.84 6.65
N ALA A 131 16.59 -1.78 7.45
CA ALA A 131 16.61 -1.27 8.82
C ALA A 131 17.24 0.14 8.90
N MET A 132 16.95 0.98 7.93
CA MET A 132 17.48 2.35 7.81
C MET A 132 16.34 3.34 7.64
N ASP A 133 16.34 4.38 8.47
CA ASP A 133 15.43 5.51 8.28
C ASP A 133 15.88 6.32 7.06
N ARG A 134 15.06 6.34 6.00
CA ARG A 134 15.31 7.08 4.76
C ARG A 134 15.36 8.59 4.95
N GLN A 135 14.78 9.09 6.02
CA GLN A 135 14.79 10.52 6.35
C GLN A 135 16.02 10.93 7.17
N ASN A 136 16.80 9.96 7.68
CA ASN A 136 17.99 10.24 8.47
C ASN A 136 19.15 10.74 7.58
N PRO A 137 19.57 12.01 7.70
CA PRO A 137 20.63 12.58 6.86
C PRO A 137 21.97 11.87 7.01
N LEU A 138 22.24 11.23 8.15
CA LEU A 138 23.49 10.49 8.39
C LEU A 138 23.53 9.16 7.61
N LEU A 139 22.38 8.60 7.27
CA LEU A 139 22.27 7.34 6.55
C LEU A 139 22.10 7.52 5.03
N ARG A 140 21.84 8.74 4.55
CA ARG A 140 21.54 9.02 3.14
C ARG A 140 22.54 8.44 2.13
N LYS A 141 23.84 8.44 2.48
CA LYS A 141 24.88 7.88 1.60
C LYS A 141 24.96 6.35 1.62
N LYS A 142 24.36 5.71 2.63
CA LYS A 142 24.34 4.25 2.82
C LYS A 142 23.03 3.63 2.36
N TYR A 143 21.98 4.46 2.30
CA TYR A 143 20.67 4.02 1.87
C TYR A 143 20.70 3.73 0.37
N ASN A 144 20.36 2.51 0.01
CA ASN A 144 20.34 2.03 -1.38
C ASN A 144 19.04 1.27 -1.61
N ASP A 145 18.06 1.90 -2.20
CA ASP A 145 16.76 1.32 -2.55
C ASP A 145 16.83 0.34 -3.73
N HIS A 146 17.91 0.40 -4.56
CA HIS A 146 18.24 -0.64 -5.55
C HIS A 146 18.89 -1.89 -4.93
N HIS A 147 18.80 -2.03 -3.60
CA HIS A 147 19.45 -3.16 -2.91
C HIS A 147 18.86 -4.49 -3.39
N PRO A 148 19.70 -5.51 -3.68
CA PRO A 148 19.22 -6.80 -4.20
C PRO A 148 18.14 -7.49 -3.36
N ALA A 149 18.15 -7.27 -2.03
CA ALA A 149 17.11 -7.80 -1.15
C ALA A 149 15.74 -7.17 -1.45
N VAL A 150 15.70 -5.86 -1.71
CA VAL A 150 14.46 -5.14 -2.04
C VAL A 150 13.93 -5.61 -3.39
N LEU A 151 14.78 -5.67 -4.41
CA LEU A 151 14.40 -6.14 -5.75
C LEU A 151 13.89 -7.59 -5.72
N ARG A 152 14.52 -8.46 -4.93
CA ARG A 152 14.05 -9.84 -4.73
C ARG A 152 12.69 -9.90 -4.04
N MET A 153 12.43 -9.04 -3.05
CA MET A 153 11.13 -8.96 -2.40
C MET A 153 10.05 -8.49 -3.37
N ILE A 154 10.35 -7.52 -4.23
CA ILE A 154 9.44 -7.06 -5.28
C ILE A 154 9.07 -8.23 -6.21
N GLN A 155 10.06 -8.98 -6.69
CA GLN A 155 9.85 -10.17 -7.52
C GLN A 155 8.94 -11.20 -6.83
N MET A 156 9.21 -11.51 -5.56
CA MET A 156 8.39 -12.46 -4.78
C MET A 156 6.93 -12.04 -4.72
N VAL A 157 6.65 -10.75 -4.52
CA VAL A 157 5.26 -10.25 -4.44
C VAL A 157 4.57 -10.31 -5.81
N ILE A 158 5.27 -10.00 -6.89
CA ILE A 158 4.73 -10.10 -8.26
C ILE A 158 4.35 -11.56 -8.55
N GLU A 159 5.25 -12.50 -8.29
CA GLU A 159 4.99 -13.93 -8.48
C GLU A 159 3.83 -14.44 -7.62
N ALA A 160 3.76 -14.03 -6.36
CA ALA A 160 2.69 -14.40 -5.44
C ALA A 160 1.33 -13.84 -5.89
N GLY A 161 1.29 -12.58 -6.32
CA GLY A 161 0.08 -11.94 -6.84
C GLY A 161 -0.43 -12.63 -8.11
N HIS A 162 0.45 -12.89 -9.06
CA HIS A 162 0.10 -13.56 -10.32
C HIS A 162 -0.36 -15.00 -10.09
N ALA A 163 0.23 -15.74 -9.14
CA ALA A 163 -0.21 -17.08 -8.78
C ALA A 163 -1.67 -17.13 -8.31
N GLU A 164 -2.19 -16.04 -7.77
CA GLU A 164 -3.57 -15.88 -7.31
C GLU A 164 -4.41 -15.01 -8.28
N ASN A 165 -3.91 -14.75 -9.51
CA ASN A 165 -4.56 -13.92 -10.54
C ASN A 165 -4.85 -12.47 -10.06
N ARG A 166 -3.95 -11.89 -9.30
CA ARG A 166 -4.05 -10.51 -8.81
C ARG A 166 -3.06 -9.61 -9.54
N ARG A 167 -3.52 -8.42 -9.90
CA ARG A 167 -2.64 -7.38 -10.45
C ARG A 167 -1.73 -6.85 -9.36
N VAL A 168 -0.48 -6.62 -9.72
CA VAL A 168 0.55 -6.06 -8.84
C VAL A 168 1.08 -4.75 -9.44
N CYS A 169 0.92 -3.67 -8.69
CA CYS A 169 1.43 -2.36 -9.06
C CYS A 169 2.62 -1.99 -8.16
N ILE A 170 3.60 -1.30 -8.69
CA ILE A 170 4.67 -0.68 -7.90
C ILE A 170 4.33 0.80 -7.72
N CYS A 171 4.47 1.31 -6.51
CA CYS A 171 4.38 2.73 -6.16
C CYS A 171 5.59 3.14 -5.29
N GLY A 172 5.72 4.44 -5.05
CA GLY A 172 6.89 5.00 -4.38
C GLY A 172 7.93 5.50 -5.39
N GLU A 173 9.10 5.85 -4.89
CA GLU A 173 10.13 6.50 -5.70
C GLU A 173 10.73 5.57 -6.76
N LEU A 174 10.86 4.27 -6.46
CA LEU A 174 11.35 3.28 -7.42
C LEU A 174 10.46 3.11 -8.64
N ALA A 175 9.15 3.38 -8.52
CA ALA A 175 8.25 3.31 -9.67
C ALA A 175 8.59 4.33 -10.77
N ALA A 176 9.20 5.44 -10.39
CA ALA A 176 9.62 6.51 -11.30
C ALA A 176 11.10 6.42 -11.72
N ASP A 177 11.82 5.40 -11.25
CA ASP A 177 13.24 5.22 -11.58
C ASP A 177 13.40 4.49 -12.91
N THR A 178 13.74 5.24 -13.95
CA THR A 178 13.90 4.73 -15.30
C THR A 178 15.01 3.66 -15.42
N ALA A 179 15.98 3.64 -14.51
CA ALA A 179 17.02 2.62 -14.49
C ALA A 179 16.48 1.23 -14.11
N LEU A 180 15.35 1.16 -13.42
CA LEU A 180 14.71 -0.09 -13.00
C LEU A 180 13.50 -0.48 -13.87
N THR A 181 13.02 0.38 -14.75
CA THR A 181 11.82 0.13 -15.55
C THR A 181 11.94 -1.19 -16.34
N GLU A 182 13.05 -1.43 -17.01
CA GLU A 182 13.27 -2.69 -17.75
C GLU A 182 13.25 -3.91 -16.83
N GLU A 183 13.86 -3.82 -15.67
CA GLU A 183 13.87 -4.91 -14.69
C GLU A 183 12.47 -5.20 -14.17
N PHE A 184 11.67 -4.19 -13.85
CA PHE A 184 10.29 -4.35 -13.42
C PHE A 184 9.40 -4.95 -14.52
N LEU A 185 9.60 -4.57 -15.78
CA LEU A 185 8.90 -5.19 -16.90
C LEU A 185 9.27 -6.67 -17.05
N ARG A 186 10.55 -7.03 -16.89
CA ARG A 186 10.98 -8.44 -16.90
C ARG A 186 10.42 -9.24 -15.74
N MET A 187 10.26 -8.62 -14.57
CA MET A 187 9.58 -9.23 -13.42
C MET A 187 8.08 -9.44 -13.66
N GLY A 188 7.51 -8.77 -14.68
CA GLY A 188 6.10 -8.90 -15.04
C GLY A 188 5.17 -7.96 -14.26
N VAL A 189 5.66 -6.81 -13.80
CA VAL A 189 4.80 -5.82 -13.12
C VAL A 189 3.63 -5.39 -14.02
N ASP A 190 2.43 -5.27 -13.44
CA ASP A 190 1.24 -4.87 -14.19
C ASP A 190 1.07 -3.34 -14.31
N CYS A 191 1.71 -2.58 -13.42
CA CYS A 191 1.50 -1.14 -13.35
C CYS A 191 2.61 -0.45 -12.52
N LEU A 192 3.07 0.68 -13.02
CA LEU A 192 3.91 1.63 -12.28
C LEU A 192 3.06 2.86 -11.96
N SER A 193 2.94 3.18 -10.67
CA SER A 193 2.19 4.34 -10.19
C SER A 193 3.17 5.49 -9.89
N VAL A 194 3.21 6.47 -10.76
CA VAL A 194 4.14 7.58 -10.70
C VAL A 194 3.42 8.93 -10.63
N VAL A 195 4.13 9.96 -10.19
CA VAL A 195 3.60 11.33 -10.26
C VAL A 195 3.46 11.77 -11.73
N PRO A 196 2.48 12.61 -12.08
CA PRO A 196 2.21 12.99 -13.48
C PRO A 196 3.41 13.50 -14.26
N ALA A 197 4.36 14.18 -13.59
CA ALA A 197 5.57 14.68 -14.21
C ALA A 197 6.53 13.58 -14.70
N CYS A 198 6.45 12.37 -14.14
CA CYS A 198 7.32 11.24 -14.48
C CYS A 198 6.74 10.32 -15.57
N ILE A 199 5.46 10.47 -15.96
CA ILE A 199 4.81 9.59 -16.95
C ILE A 199 5.57 9.58 -18.28
N ARG A 200 5.98 10.74 -18.77
CA ARG A 200 6.70 10.84 -20.07
C ARG A 200 8.09 10.18 -20.06
N SER A 201 8.75 10.18 -18.91
CA SER A 201 10.05 9.52 -18.77
C SER A 201 9.91 8.00 -18.91
N GLU A 202 8.88 7.42 -18.35
CA GLU A 202 8.57 5.99 -18.42
C GLU A 202 8.12 5.57 -19.84
N GLU A 203 7.31 6.39 -20.51
CA GLU A 203 6.88 6.13 -21.89
C GLU A 203 8.08 6.00 -22.83
N HIS A 204 9.06 6.91 -22.77
CA HIS A 204 10.27 6.85 -23.58
C HIS A 204 11.11 5.59 -23.34
N THR A 205 11.17 5.11 -22.10
CA THR A 205 11.94 3.91 -21.76
C THR A 205 11.24 2.65 -22.29
N SER A 206 9.92 2.58 -22.24
CA SER A 206 9.14 1.43 -22.73
C SER A 206 9.09 1.35 -24.26
N GLU A 207 9.10 2.48 -24.98
CA GLU A 207 9.16 2.51 -26.46
C GLU A 207 10.50 2.01 -27.02
N LEU A 208 11.62 2.29 -26.33
CA LEU A 208 12.94 1.83 -26.74
C LEU A 208 13.13 0.30 -26.65
N GLN A 209 12.26 -0.40 -25.92
CA GLN A 209 12.32 -1.86 -25.73
C GLN A 209 11.40 -2.64 -26.67
N SER A 210 10.51 -1.96 -27.40
CA SER A 210 9.59 -2.58 -28.37
C SER A 210 10.19 -2.75 -29.78
N HIS A 211 11.47 -2.49 -29.96
CA HIS A 211 12.27 -2.69 -31.15
C HIS A 211 13.43 -3.65 -30.85
#